data_1faa6b306a9f21fbd29114bf079a74be
#
_entry.id   1faa6b306a9f21fbd29114bf079a74be
#
_cell.length_a   1.000
_cell.length_b   1.000
_cell.length_c   1.000
_cell.angle_alpha   90.00
_cell.angle_beta   90.00
_cell.angle_gamma   90.00
#
_symmetry.space_group_name_H-M   'P 1'
#
loop_
_entity.id
_entity.type
_entity.pdbx_description
1 polymer ?
#
loop_
_entity_poly.entity_id
_entity_poly.type
_entity_poly.pdbx_seq_one_letter_code
_entity_poly.pdbx_strand_id
1 'polypeptide(L)'
;MSAVAAYLHQPRYVLGEFEVAHTSIANLAARATEFRMAPTPDLWGWGSVRRTERGLAELAAESAAATLRAGASDADAVVLCSTRVPGLSEGHGAFMETFLAEAGLGDVPFYGQNMNRCVNLLAAIDTATAFVRAGRHRRVLVVTTDSAAHEDDRMASYALFSDGAASCLVTAAGEIAGGYEILACASAQDRDRLAHSNEISADLARTVNERLLTPLGMKPGDIAGLMHANIFKPVIVMKERQAGFTPAQLHLDNITRVGHCFAADPLINLVDRAEAGHVQPGRHYLLAAGVPGQRIGVLLRRAGA
;
A
#
# COMPACT_ATOMS: atom_id res chain seq x y z
N MET A 1 21.86 -3.69 -23.17
CA MET A 1 20.60 -2.97 -23.40
C MET A 1 20.32 -2.16 -22.17
N SER A 2 20.07 -0.83 -22.29
CA SER A 2 19.65 -0.02 -21.15
C SER A 2 18.28 -0.52 -20.66
N ALA A 3 18.10 -0.68 -19.33
CA ALA A 3 16.83 -1.09 -18.78
C ALA A 3 15.77 -0.02 -19.08
N VAL A 4 14.59 -0.44 -19.48
CA VAL A 4 13.45 0.46 -19.72
C VAL A 4 13.05 1.12 -18.39
N ALA A 5 12.92 2.44 -18.38
CA ALA A 5 12.43 3.15 -17.19
C ALA A 5 10.95 2.81 -16.95
N ALA A 6 10.60 2.60 -15.70
CA ALA A 6 9.24 2.28 -15.27
C ALA A 6 8.67 3.45 -14.45
N TYR A 7 7.38 3.70 -14.62
CA TYR A 7 6.66 4.79 -13.97
C TYR A 7 5.40 4.29 -13.27
N LEU A 8 5.08 4.87 -12.13
CA LEU A 8 3.81 4.71 -11.44
C LEU A 8 2.90 5.89 -11.81
N HIS A 9 1.72 5.56 -12.34
CA HIS A 9 0.73 6.54 -12.77
C HIS A 9 -0.62 6.35 -12.10
N GLN A 10 -1.36 7.44 -12.01
CA GLN A 10 -2.78 7.48 -11.64
C GLN A 10 -3.12 6.65 -10.39
N PRO A 11 -2.38 6.79 -9.27
CA PRO A 11 -2.78 6.11 -8.05
C PRO A 11 -4.18 6.56 -7.65
N ARG A 12 -5.04 5.59 -7.28
CA ARG A 12 -6.41 5.78 -6.81
C ARG A 12 -6.68 4.83 -5.67
N TYR A 13 -7.67 5.16 -4.87
CA TYR A 13 -8.17 4.26 -3.84
C TYR A 13 -9.68 4.41 -3.67
N VAL A 14 -10.27 3.39 -3.08
CA VAL A 14 -11.66 3.35 -2.63
C VAL A 14 -11.67 2.83 -1.21
N LEU A 15 -12.35 3.53 -0.33
CA LEU A 15 -12.56 3.10 1.05
C LEU A 15 -13.92 2.43 1.19
N GLY A 16 -14.07 1.61 2.22
CA GLY A 16 -15.38 1.12 2.61
C GLY A 16 -16.37 2.28 2.79
N GLU A 17 -17.59 2.08 2.36
CA GLU A 17 -18.65 3.10 2.25
C GLU A 17 -19.08 3.67 3.60
N PHE A 18 -18.94 2.89 4.70
CA PHE A 18 -19.36 3.30 6.02
C PHE A 18 -18.18 3.79 6.85
N GLU A 19 -18.23 5.05 7.28
CA GLU A 19 -17.31 5.58 8.28
C GLU A 19 -17.80 5.25 9.67
N VAL A 20 -16.98 4.59 10.46
CA VAL A 20 -17.31 4.10 11.80
C VAL A 20 -16.30 4.63 12.80
N ALA A 21 -16.76 5.32 13.84
CA ALA A 21 -15.89 5.79 14.91
C ALA A 21 -15.25 4.60 15.65
N HIS A 22 -14.01 4.75 16.12
CA HIS A 22 -13.31 3.69 16.87
C HIS A 22 -14.11 3.22 18.10
N THR A 23 -14.92 4.09 18.71
CA THR A 23 -15.78 3.75 19.87
C THR A 23 -16.85 2.71 19.55
N SER A 24 -17.16 2.50 18.26
CA SER A 24 -18.13 1.50 17.80
C SER A 24 -17.48 0.18 17.36
N ILE A 25 -16.15 0.05 17.48
CA ILE A 25 -15.45 -1.20 17.19
C ILE A 25 -15.74 -2.19 18.33
N ALA A 26 -16.21 -3.37 17.96
CA ALA A 26 -16.48 -4.43 18.90
C ALA A 26 -15.22 -4.78 19.72
N ASN A 27 -15.39 -4.96 21.01
CA ASN A 27 -14.32 -5.37 21.94
C ASN A 27 -13.09 -4.45 22.03
N LEU A 28 -13.15 -3.20 21.52
CA LEU A 28 -11.98 -2.29 21.50
C LEU A 28 -11.36 -2.15 22.92
N ALA A 29 -12.17 -1.91 23.95
CA ALA A 29 -11.67 -1.72 25.32
C ALA A 29 -11.04 -3.00 25.90
N ALA A 30 -11.62 -4.16 25.60
CA ALA A 30 -11.08 -5.47 26.02
C ALA A 30 -9.74 -5.75 25.30
N ARG A 31 -9.67 -5.51 24.00
CA ARG A 31 -8.44 -5.66 23.21
C ARG A 31 -7.35 -4.69 23.64
N ALA A 32 -7.70 -3.42 23.92
CA ALA A 32 -6.76 -2.45 24.45
C ALA A 32 -6.15 -2.90 25.78
N THR A 33 -6.97 -3.47 26.67
CA THR A 33 -6.50 -4.05 27.94
C THR A 33 -5.60 -5.24 27.71
N GLU A 34 -5.97 -6.16 26.84
CA GLU A 34 -5.16 -7.34 26.43
C GLU A 34 -3.78 -6.92 25.92
N PHE A 35 -3.74 -5.91 25.06
CA PHE A 35 -2.51 -5.36 24.48
C PHE A 35 -1.77 -4.38 25.40
N ARG A 36 -2.25 -4.18 26.64
CA ARG A 36 -1.67 -3.26 27.64
C ARG A 36 -1.54 -1.81 27.11
N MET A 37 -2.51 -1.38 26.32
CA MET A 37 -2.54 -0.04 25.74
C MET A 37 -3.24 0.93 26.69
N ALA A 38 -2.67 2.12 26.84
CA ALA A 38 -3.35 3.19 27.58
C ALA A 38 -4.65 3.59 26.85
N PRO A 39 -5.76 3.87 27.56
CA PRO A 39 -7.02 4.31 26.96
C PRO A 39 -6.95 5.79 26.53
N THR A 40 -6.01 6.10 25.64
CA THR A 40 -5.72 7.46 25.17
C THR A 40 -5.77 7.48 23.63
N PRO A 41 -6.94 7.70 23.02
CA PRO A 41 -7.13 7.63 21.57
C PRO A 41 -6.16 8.51 20.78
N ASP A 42 -5.91 9.74 21.20
CA ASP A 42 -5.04 10.68 20.51
C ASP A 42 -3.58 10.19 20.45
N LEU A 43 -3.11 9.52 21.50
CA LEU A 43 -1.79 8.93 21.56
C LEU A 43 -1.58 7.91 20.44
N TRP A 44 -2.57 7.01 20.28
CA TRP A 44 -2.52 5.93 19.31
C TRP A 44 -2.94 6.38 17.90
N GLY A 45 -3.70 7.46 17.80
CA GLY A 45 -4.36 7.92 16.58
C GLY A 45 -5.65 7.16 16.30
N TRP A 46 -6.36 6.70 17.34
CA TRP A 46 -7.69 6.11 17.17
C TRP A 46 -8.69 7.17 16.72
N GLY A 47 -9.30 6.94 15.57
CA GLY A 47 -10.29 7.84 15.00
C GLY A 47 -11.40 7.06 14.33
N SER A 48 -11.47 7.12 13.00
CA SER A 48 -12.43 6.37 12.21
C SER A 48 -11.79 5.17 11.53
N VAL A 49 -12.60 4.14 11.29
CA VAL A 49 -12.33 3.03 10.38
C VAL A 49 -13.39 2.99 9.29
N ARG A 50 -13.09 2.36 8.18
CA ARG A 50 -14.00 2.17 7.06
C ARG A 50 -14.47 0.73 7.00
N ARG A 51 -15.77 0.55 6.78
CA ARG A 51 -16.42 -0.76 6.58
C ARG A 51 -17.04 -0.84 5.22
N THR A 52 -17.07 -2.03 4.65
CA THR A 52 -17.76 -2.33 3.40
C THR A 52 -18.69 -3.51 3.56
N GLU A 53 -19.84 -3.45 2.87
CA GLU A 53 -20.72 -4.60 2.65
C GLU A 53 -20.51 -5.20 1.26
N ARG A 54 -19.70 -4.57 0.42
CA ARG A 54 -19.37 -5.04 -0.93
C ARG A 54 -18.34 -6.16 -0.90
N GLY A 55 -18.33 -6.95 -1.96
CA GLY A 55 -17.31 -7.95 -2.20
C GLY A 55 -15.93 -7.33 -2.49
N LEU A 56 -14.86 -8.07 -2.20
CA LEU A 56 -13.50 -7.60 -2.47
C LEU A 56 -13.24 -7.37 -3.97
N ALA A 57 -13.90 -8.15 -4.86
CA ALA A 57 -13.79 -7.97 -6.30
C ALA A 57 -14.39 -6.63 -6.75
N GLU A 58 -15.55 -6.25 -6.20
CA GLU A 58 -16.24 -4.99 -6.49
C GLU A 58 -15.42 -3.77 -6.02
N LEU A 59 -14.87 -3.83 -4.79
CA LEU A 59 -13.97 -2.78 -4.29
C LEU A 59 -12.73 -2.62 -5.17
N ALA A 60 -12.11 -3.74 -5.53
CA ALA A 60 -10.94 -3.75 -6.41
C ALA A 60 -11.28 -3.16 -7.78
N ALA A 61 -12.40 -3.56 -8.37
CA ALA A 61 -12.86 -3.11 -9.68
C ALA A 61 -13.14 -1.61 -9.71
N GLU A 62 -13.79 -1.05 -8.69
CA GLU A 62 -14.06 0.39 -8.60
C GLU A 62 -12.76 1.20 -8.57
N SER A 63 -11.78 0.79 -7.74
CA SER A 63 -10.46 1.43 -7.69
C SER A 63 -9.74 1.31 -9.05
N ALA A 64 -9.72 0.13 -9.65
CA ALA A 64 -9.12 -0.15 -10.94
C ALA A 64 -9.72 0.72 -12.05
N ALA A 65 -11.05 0.75 -12.15
CA ALA A 65 -11.78 1.57 -13.12
C ALA A 65 -11.47 3.08 -12.94
N ALA A 66 -11.33 3.57 -11.72
CA ALA A 66 -10.94 4.94 -11.45
C ALA A 66 -9.51 5.24 -11.95
N THR A 67 -8.57 4.32 -11.76
CA THR A 67 -7.19 4.42 -12.26
C THR A 67 -7.15 4.42 -13.78
N LEU A 68 -7.86 3.51 -14.44
CA LEU A 68 -7.89 3.40 -15.91
C LEU A 68 -8.53 4.65 -16.55
N ARG A 69 -9.67 5.11 -16.02
CA ARG A 69 -10.31 6.35 -16.51
C ARG A 69 -9.40 7.57 -16.38
N ALA A 70 -8.71 7.72 -15.25
CA ALA A 70 -7.82 8.85 -15.02
C ALA A 70 -6.57 8.81 -15.93
N GLY A 71 -6.11 7.63 -16.30
CA GLY A 71 -5.00 7.43 -17.26
C GLY A 71 -5.43 7.54 -18.73
N ALA A 72 -6.74 7.55 -19.02
CA ALA A 72 -7.29 7.37 -20.38
C ALA A 72 -6.58 6.23 -21.12
N SER A 73 -6.39 5.11 -20.43
CA SER A 73 -5.47 4.05 -20.83
C SER A 73 -6.02 2.67 -20.47
N ASP A 74 -5.75 1.70 -21.32
CA ASP A 74 -5.98 0.28 -21.04
C ASP A 74 -4.75 -0.35 -20.39
N ALA A 75 -4.95 -1.40 -19.63
CA ALA A 75 -3.87 -2.26 -19.15
C ALA A 75 -3.69 -3.47 -20.06
N ASP A 76 -2.45 -3.91 -20.24
CA ASP A 76 -2.11 -5.15 -20.96
C ASP A 76 -1.80 -6.33 -20.02
N ALA A 77 -1.85 -6.10 -18.71
CA ALA A 77 -1.81 -7.10 -17.65
C ALA A 77 -2.36 -6.54 -16.33
N VAL A 78 -2.80 -7.45 -15.45
CA VAL A 78 -3.22 -7.14 -14.08
C VAL A 78 -2.33 -7.90 -13.09
N VAL A 79 -1.84 -7.21 -12.05
CA VAL A 79 -1.29 -7.80 -10.83
C VAL A 79 -2.22 -7.41 -9.69
N LEU A 80 -3.00 -8.36 -9.20
CA LEU A 80 -3.93 -8.15 -8.08
C LEU A 80 -3.42 -8.85 -6.83
N CYS A 81 -3.45 -8.15 -5.72
CA CYS A 81 -3.05 -8.68 -4.43
C CYS A 81 -4.10 -8.44 -3.34
N SER A 82 -4.12 -9.35 -2.37
CA SER A 82 -4.97 -9.28 -1.18
C SER A 82 -4.31 -10.07 -0.04
N THR A 83 -4.57 -9.69 1.20
CA THR A 83 -4.20 -10.52 2.36
C THR A 83 -5.21 -11.65 2.56
N ARG A 84 -6.36 -11.56 1.93
CA ARG A 84 -7.45 -12.54 1.98
C ARG A 84 -7.66 -13.17 0.60
N VAL A 85 -7.33 -14.44 0.49
CA VAL A 85 -7.65 -15.21 -0.71
C VAL A 85 -9.12 -15.59 -0.68
N PRO A 86 -9.91 -15.31 -1.73
CA PRO A 86 -11.31 -15.68 -1.75
C PRO A 86 -11.45 -17.21 -1.82
N GLY A 87 -11.80 -17.83 -0.70
CA GLY A 87 -12.25 -19.20 -0.59
C GLY A 87 -11.42 -20.30 -1.31
N LEU A 88 -12.14 -21.27 -1.86
CA LEU A 88 -11.57 -22.35 -2.68
C LEU A 88 -11.27 -21.87 -4.11
N SER A 89 -10.61 -22.71 -4.91
CA SER A 89 -10.20 -22.37 -6.29
C SER A 89 -11.35 -21.93 -7.21
N GLU A 90 -12.55 -22.47 -7.01
CA GLU A 90 -13.76 -22.04 -7.73
C GLU A 90 -14.11 -20.56 -7.43
N GLY A 91 -13.88 -20.13 -6.20
CA GLY A 91 -14.07 -18.74 -5.79
C GLY A 91 -13.07 -17.76 -6.46
N HIS A 92 -11.88 -18.23 -6.81
CA HIS A 92 -10.89 -17.41 -7.53
C HIS A 92 -11.36 -17.05 -8.94
N GLY A 93 -11.95 -18.02 -9.67
CA GLY A 93 -12.51 -17.79 -11.00
C GLY A 93 -13.63 -16.75 -10.99
N ALA A 94 -14.60 -16.90 -10.10
CA ALA A 94 -15.72 -15.97 -9.94
C ALA A 94 -15.22 -14.56 -9.52
N PHE A 95 -14.22 -14.47 -8.64
CA PHE A 95 -13.60 -13.20 -8.26
C PHE A 95 -12.96 -12.50 -9.46
N MET A 96 -12.18 -13.24 -10.26
CA MET A 96 -11.51 -12.69 -11.45
C MET A 96 -12.52 -12.23 -12.49
N GLU A 97 -13.56 -13.02 -12.74
CA GLU A 97 -14.65 -12.69 -13.69
C GLU A 97 -15.35 -11.38 -13.26
N THR A 98 -15.79 -11.29 -12.01
CA THR A 98 -16.42 -10.08 -11.46
C THR A 98 -15.49 -8.87 -11.57
N PHE A 99 -14.23 -9.02 -11.14
CA PHE A 99 -13.26 -7.94 -11.19
C PHE A 99 -13.01 -7.43 -12.61
N LEU A 100 -12.76 -8.33 -13.57
CA LEU A 100 -12.47 -7.95 -14.96
C LEU A 100 -13.67 -7.27 -15.60
N ALA A 101 -14.87 -7.83 -15.42
CA ALA A 101 -16.11 -7.28 -15.97
C ALA A 101 -16.40 -5.87 -15.44
N GLU A 102 -16.35 -5.69 -14.12
CA GLU A 102 -16.67 -4.39 -13.48
C GLU A 102 -15.58 -3.34 -13.67
N ALA A 103 -14.31 -3.74 -13.76
CA ALA A 103 -13.22 -2.84 -14.10
C ALA A 103 -13.21 -2.41 -15.57
N GLY A 104 -14.06 -3.03 -16.43
CA GLY A 104 -14.09 -2.78 -17.87
C GLY A 104 -12.87 -3.30 -18.61
N LEU A 105 -12.26 -4.37 -18.08
CA LEU A 105 -11.10 -5.04 -18.68
C LEU A 105 -11.55 -6.22 -19.54
N GLY A 106 -10.88 -6.41 -20.67
CA GLY A 106 -11.06 -7.60 -21.51
C GLY A 106 -10.19 -8.78 -21.07
N ASP A 107 -9.85 -9.64 -22.02
CA ASP A 107 -9.01 -10.83 -21.80
C ASP A 107 -7.55 -10.43 -21.63
N VAL A 108 -7.19 -9.93 -20.45
CA VAL A 108 -5.81 -9.55 -20.10
C VAL A 108 -5.19 -10.58 -19.14
N PRO A 109 -3.87 -10.86 -19.24
CA PRO A 109 -3.18 -11.71 -18.29
C PRO A 109 -3.37 -11.22 -16.85
N PHE A 110 -3.76 -12.15 -15.95
CA PHE A 110 -4.03 -11.89 -14.56
C PHE A 110 -3.03 -12.63 -13.66
N TYR A 111 -2.35 -11.91 -12.78
CA TYR A 111 -1.38 -12.42 -11.82
C TYR A 111 -1.87 -12.16 -10.40
N GLY A 112 -2.15 -13.21 -9.64
CA GLY A 112 -2.54 -13.13 -8.22
C GLY A 112 -1.33 -13.16 -7.30
N GLN A 113 -1.33 -12.35 -6.22
CA GLN A 113 -0.25 -12.27 -5.25
C GLN A 113 -0.80 -12.05 -3.83
N ASN A 114 -0.42 -12.91 -2.83
CA ASN A 114 -1.05 -12.83 -1.51
C ASN A 114 -0.15 -13.12 -0.30
N MET A 115 1.04 -13.68 -0.48
CA MET A 115 1.85 -14.18 0.64
C MET A 115 2.62 -13.09 1.41
N ASN A 116 2.59 -11.84 0.93
CA ASN A 116 3.34 -10.74 1.55
C ASN A 116 2.51 -9.94 2.56
N ARG A 117 1.28 -10.37 2.90
CA ARG A 117 0.43 -9.69 3.89
C ARG A 117 0.24 -8.19 3.56
N CYS A 118 0.29 -7.29 4.55
CA CYS A 118 0.11 -5.85 4.34
C CYS A 118 1.23 -5.14 3.54
N VAL A 119 2.22 -5.87 3.00
CA VAL A 119 3.20 -5.34 2.04
C VAL A 119 2.98 -5.87 0.61
N ASN A 120 1.87 -6.59 0.38
CA ASN A 120 1.52 -7.18 -0.92
C ASN A 120 1.53 -6.16 -2.06
N LEU A 121 0.96 -4.96 -1.85
CA LEU A 121 0.91 -3.93 -2.89
C LEU A 121 2.31 -3.51 -3.36
N LEU A 122 3.25 -3.33 -2.43
CA LEU A 122 4.61 -2.94 -2.78
C LEU A 122 5.35 -4.07 -3.50
N ALA A 123 5.09 -5.34 -3.11
CA ALA A 123 5.58 -6.51 -3.83
C ALA A 123 4.97 -6.60 -5.25
N ALA A 124 3.68 -6.26 -5.39
CA ALA A 124 2.99 -6.24 -6.68
C ALA A 124 3.54 -5.12 -7.60
N ILE A 125 3.84 -3.94 -7.05
CA ILE A 125 4.51 -2.85 -7.79
C ILE A 125 5.90 -3.28 -8.25
N ASP A 126 6.68 -3.98 -7.42
CA ASP A 126 8.00 -4.51 -7.79
C ASP A 126 7.88 -5.55 -8.93
N THR A 127 6.93 -6.48 -8.83
CA THR A 127 6.62 -7.46 -9.89
C THR A 127 6.23 -6.77 -11.20
N ALA A 128 5.32 -5.80 -11.15
CA ALA A 128 4.91 -5.03 -12.32
C ALA A 128 6.07 -4.24 -12.93
N THR A 129 6.92 -3.65 -12.08
CA THR A 129 8.15 -2.95 -12.50
C THR A 129 9.10 -3.90 -13.24
N ALA A 130 9.27 -5.13 -12.74
CA ALA A 130 10.08 -6.14 -13.39
C ALA A 130 9.49 -6.55 -14.76
N PHE A 131 8.18 -6.72 -14.88
CA PHE A 131 7.51 -7.00 -16.15
C PHE A 131 7.74 -5.89 -17.18
N VAL A 132 7.59 -4.64 -16.77
CA VAL A 132 7.80 -3.47 -17.64
C VAL A 132 9.26 -3.37 -18.06
N ARG A 133 10.19 -3.49 -17.12
CA ARG A 133 11.65 -3.42 -17.42
C ARG A 133 12.15 -4.54 -18.32
N ALA A 134 11.54 -5.72 -18.21
CA ALA A 134 11.82 -6.86 -19.09
C ALA A 134 11.12 -6.76 -20.46
N GLY A 135 10.28 -5.75 -20.69
CA GLY A 135 9.52 -5.59 -21.93
C GLY A 135 8.41 -6.63 -22.13
N ARG A 136 8.02 -7.34 -21.05
CA ARG A 136 6.95 -8.35 -21.11
C ARG A 136 5.56 -7.72 -21.22
N HIS A 137 5.37 -6.62 -20.49
CA HIS A 137 4.15 -5.81 -20.49
C HIS A 137 4.55 -4.33 -20.52
N ARG A 138 3.70 -3.50 -21.08
CA ARG A 138 3.93 -2.05 -21.19
C ARG A 138 3.12 -1.23 -20.19
N ARG A 139 1.93 -1.72 -19.80
CA ARG A 139 0.98 -1.07 -18.90
C ARG A 139 0.35 -2.09 -17.97
N VAL A 140 0.93 -2.24 -16.80
CA VAL A 140 0.45 -3.20 -15.79
C VAL A 140 -0.43 -2.48 -14.77
N LEU A 141 -1.70 -2.88 -14.68
CA LEU A 141 -2.57 -2.44 -13.60
C LEU A 141 -2.24 -3.22 -12.33
N VAL A 142 -1.86 -2.49 -11.28
CA VAL A 142 -1.61 -3.05 -9.95
C VAL A 142 -2.77 -2.69 -9.05
N VAL A 143 -3.35 -3.68 -8.37
CA VAL A 143 -4.52 -3.50 -7.50
C VAL A 143 -4.33 -4.25 -6.21
N THR A 144 -4.72 -3.65 -5.09
CA THR A 144 -4.91 -4.33 -3.80
C THR A 144 -6.33 -4.12 -3.28
N THR A 145 -6.88 -5.13 -2.62
CA THR A 145 -8.20 -5.07 -1.99
C THR A 145 -8.23 -5.93 -0.74
N ASP A 146 -8.71 -5.36 0.35
CA ASP A 146 -8.79 -6.07 1.64
C ASP A 146 -9.97 -5.58 2.49
N SER A 147 -10.47 -6.46 3.34
CA SER A 147 -11.42 -6.14 4.41
C SER A 147 -11.11 -6.94 5.66
N ALA A 148 -11.54 -6.47 6.83
CA ALA A 148 -11.48 -7.25 8.04
C ALA A 148 -12.33 -8.52 7.90
N ALA A 149 -11.81 -9.66 8.35
CA ALA A 149 -12.54 -10.94 8.26
C ALA A 149 -13.78 -10.96 9.13
N HIS A 150 -13.63 -10.45 10.34
CA HIS A 150 -14.65 -10.30 11.35
C HIS A 150 -14.49 -8.95 12.04
N GLU A 151 -15.56 -8.42 12.61
CA GLU A 151 -15.53 -7.16 13.35
C GLU A 151 -14.58 -7.23 14.56
N ASP A 152 -14.46 -8.40 15.18
CA ASP A 152 -13.54 -8.65 16.30
C ASP A 152 -12.06 -8.54 15.89
N ASP A 153 -11.75 -8.65 14.59
CA ASP A 153 -10.40 -8.55 14.05
C ASP A 153 -9.99 -7.11 13.70
N ARG A 154 -10.89 -6.13 13.87
CA ARG A 154 -10.59 -4.74 13.51
C ARG A 154 -9.55 -4.08 14.39
N MET A 155 -9.22 -4.63 15.55
CA MET A 155 -8.15 -4.12 16.39
C MET A 155 -7.05 -5.16 16.59
N ALA A 156 -5.85 -4.84 16.14
CA ALA A 156 -4.61 -5.51 16.50
C ALA A 156 -3.77 -4.67 17.46
N SER A 157 -2.70 -5.23 18.01
CA SER A 157 -1.78 -4.52 18.91
C SER A 157 -1.05 -3.33 18.25
N TYR A 158 -1.17 -3.16 16.94
CA TYR A 158 -0.45 -2.15 16.17
C TYR A 158 -1.33 -1.28 15.27
N ALA A 159 -2.61 -1.62 15.05
CA ALA A 159 -3.50 -0.89 14.15
C ALA A 159 -4.99 -1.10 14.43
N LEU A 160 -5.81 -0.14 13.97
CA LEU A 160 -7.24 -0.33 13.71
C LEU A 160 -7.42 -0.56 12.21
N PHE A 161 -8.07 -1.67 11.82
CA PHE A 161 -8.23 -2.06 10.43
C PHE A 161 -9.45 -1.44 9.75
N SER A 162 -9.24 -1.02 8.52
CA SER A 162 -10.27 -0.51 7.60
C SER A 162 -10.33 -1.34 6.33
N ASP A 163 -11.50 -1.37 5.73
CA ASP A 163 -11.75 -2.00 4.44
C ASP A 163 -11.48 -1.02 3.31
N GLY A 164 -10.89 -1.50 2.23
CA GLY A 164 -10.63 -0.66 1.07
C GLY A 164 -9.81 -1.35 -0.02
N ALA A 165 -9.66 -0.63 -1.11
CA ALA A 165 -8.86 -1.00 -2.26
C ALA A 165 -8.02 0.18 -2.73
N ALA A 166 -6.87 -0.11 -3.34
CA ALA A 166 -6.06 0.90 -4.02
C ALA A 166 -5.48 0.31 -5.31
N SER A 167 -5.23 1.18 -6.28
CA SER A 167 -4.69 0.78 -7.57
C SER A 167 -3.79 1.85 -8.18
N CYS A 168 -2.92 1.44 -9.09
CA CYS A 168 -2.11 2.31 -9.93
C CYS A 168 -1.75 1.59 -11.24
N LEU A 169 -1.30 2.36 -12.24
CA LEU A 169 -0.67 1.80 -13.42
C LEU A 169 0.86 1.84 -13.25
N VAL A 170 1.53 0.74 -13.56
CA VAL A 170 2.97 0.71 -13.76
C VAL A 170 3.24 0.60 -15.26
N THR A 171 3.92 1.59 -15.84
CA THR A 171 4.07 1.69 -17.29
C THR A 171 5.53 1.86 -17.71
N ALA A 172 5.80 1.56 -18.97
CA ALA A 172 7.05 1.95 -19.62
C ALA A 172 7.09 3.49 -19.83
N ALA A 173 8.29 4.03 -19.97
CA ALA A 173 8.48 5.44 -20.29
C ALA A 173 7.74 5.84 -21.59
N GLY A 174 7.11 7.01 -21.57
CA GLY A 174 6.39 7.58 -22.72
C GLY A 174 4.97 7.05 -22.95
N GLU A 175 4.48 6.10 -22.14
CA GLU A 175 3.10 5.60 -22.25
C GLU A 175 2.07 6.60 -21.73
N ILE A 176 2.38 7.26 -20.61
CA ILE A 176 1.52 8.28 -19.98
C ILE A 176 2.41 9.44 -19.54
N ALA A 177 1.95 10.68 -19.70
CA ALA A 177 2.70 11.85 -19.27
C ALA A 177 2.66 12.03 -17.74
N GLY A 178 3.73 12.56 -17.17
CA GLY A 178 3.83 12.85 -15.74
C GLY A 178 4.01 11.56 -14.90
N GLY A 179 3.37 11.51 -13.73
CA GLY A 179 3.47 10.36 -12.82
C GLY A 179 4.71 10.37 -11.92
N TYR A 180 5.16 9.19 -11.54
CA TYR A 180 6.30 8.98 -10.66
C TYR A 180 7.24 7.95 -11.28
N GLU A 181 8.47 8.35 -11.56
CA GLU A 181 9.49 7.38 -11.97
C GLU A 181 9.83 6.44 -10.82
N ILE A 182 9.80 5.15 -11.08
CA ILE A 182 10.21 4.11 -10.13
C ILE A 182 11.72 3.94 -10.25
N LEU A 183 12.46 4.53 -9.32
CA LEU A 183 13.92 4.49 -9.34
C LEU A 183 14.45 3.14 -8.89
N ALA A 184 13.91 2.62 -7.79
CA ALA A 184 14.31 1.34 -7.22
C ALA A 184 13.17 0.70 -6.41
N CYS A 185 13.20 -0.64 -6.36
CA CYS A 185 12.44 -1.45 -5.41
C CYS A 185 13.43 -2.28 -4.58
N ALA A 186 13.15 -2.45 -3.29
CA ALA A 186 13.94 -3.30 -2.41
C ALA A 186 13.10 -3.93 -1.31
N SER A 187 13.50 -5.13 -0.92
CA SER A 187 12.89 -5.87 0.18
C SER A 187 13.95 -6.41 1.13
N ALA A 188 13.58 -6.63 2.39
CA ALA A 188 14.37 -7.35 3.37
C ALA A 188 13.46 -8.28 4.18
N GLN A 189 13.98 -9.43 4.57
CA GLN A 189 13.25 -10.46 5.31
C GLN A 189 14.12 -11.03 6.43
N ASP A 190 13.48 -11.27 7.56
CA ASP A 190 14.01 -12.00 8.71
C ASP A 190 13.13 -13.22 8.94
N ARG A 191 13.63 -14.40 8.56
CA ARG A 191 12.90 -15.67 8.62
C ARG A 191 12.42 -15.99 10.03
N ASP A 192 13.23 -15.68 11.03
CA ASP A 192 12.97 -16.08 12.40
C ASP A 192 11.85 -15.25 13.07
N ARG A 193 11.47 -14.13 12.43
CA ARG A 193 10.40 -13.23 12.87
C ARG A 193 9.09 -13.35 12.08
N LEU A 194 9.05 -14.16 11.02
CA LEU A 194 7.86 -14.26 10.15
C LEU A 194 6.61 -14.79 10.85
N ALA A 195 6.75 -15.81 11.69
CA ALA A 195 5.62 -16.55 12.27
C ALA A 195 5.32 -16.18 13.73
N HIS A 196 6.29 -15.71 14.49
CA HIS A 196 6.22 -15.66 15.95
C HIS A 196 6.47 -14.29 16.57
N SER A 197 6.61 -13.24 15.75
CA SER A 197 6.87 -11.89 16.22
C SER A 197 5.72 -10.95 15.89
N ASN A 198 5.36 -10.11 16.87
CA ASN A 198 4.51 -8.93 16.65
C ASN A 198 5.36 -7.66 16.39
N GLU A 199 6.68 -7.80 16.30
CA GLU A 199 7.61 -6.70 16.15
C GLU A 199 7.72 -6.24 14.70
N ILE A 200 7.55 -4.96 14.49
CA ILE A 200 7.81 -4.29 13.20
C ILE A 200 9.21 -3.69 13.29
N SER A 201 10.20 -4.37 12.70
CA SER A 201 11.61 -4.11 12.89
C SER A 201 12.10 -2.82 12.22
N ALA A 202 12.78 -1.96 12.99
CA ALA A 202 13.53 -0.82 12.47
C ALA A 202 14.80 -1.26 11.70
N ASP A 203 15.38 -2.42 12.03
CA ASP A 203 16.56 -2.95 11.34
C ASP A 203 16.24 -3.31 9.89
N LEU A 204 15.09 -3.97 9.66
CA LEU A 204 14.64 -4.24 8.31
C LEU A 204 14.34 -2.95 7.55
N ALA A 205 13.84 -1.91 8.23
CA ALA A 205 13.62 -0.61 7.61
C ALA A 205 14.95 0.04 7.20
N ARG A 206 15.98 0.02 8.06
CA ARG A 206 17.33 0.49 7.71
C ARG A 206 17.91 -0.26 6.53
N THR A 207 17.86 -1.59 6.56
CA THR A 207 18.36 -2.44 5.47
C THR A 207 17.70 -2.11 4.12
N VAL A 208 16.37 -1.93 4.08
CA VAL A 208 15.66 -1.57 2.85
C VAL A 208 16.03 -0.16 2.41
N ASN A 209 16.11 0.82 3.34
CA ASN A 209 16.55 2.17 3.02
C ASN A 209 17.96 2.20 2.43
N GLU A 210 18.91 1.47 3.00
CA GLU A 210 20.27 1.35 2.48
C GLU A 210 20.30 0.78 1.06
N ARG A 211 19.54 -0.29 0.80
CA ARG A 211 19.42 -0.92 -0.54
C ARG A 211 18.85 0.03 -1.58
N LEU A 212 17.90 0.90 -1.19
CA LEU A 212 17.26 1.84 -2.10
C LEU A 212 18.07 3.10 -2.33
N LEU A 213 18.66 3.66 -1.28
CA LEU A 213 19.21 5.01 -1.28
C LEU A 213 20.70 5.05 -1.57
N THR A 214 21.49 4.13 -0.98
CA THR A 214 22.96 4.13 -1.11
C THR A 214 23.45 4.04 -2.55
N PRO A 215 22.87 3.19 -3.44
CA PRO A 215 23.29 3.13 -4.84
C PRO A 215 23.10 4.42 -5.62
N LEU A 216 22.22 5.30 -5.13
CA LEU A 216 21.90 6.60 -5.73
C LEU A 216 22.61 7.77 -5.01
N GLY A 217 23.48 7.49 -4.03
CA GLY A 217 24.14 8.50 -3.22
C GLY A 217 23.21 9.29 -2.30
N MET A 218 22.03 8.74 -1.99
CA MET A 218 20.98 9.38 -1.20
C MET A 218 20.97 8.87 0.26
N LYS A 219 20.35 9.64 1.13
CA LYS A 219 20.08 9.31 2.54
C LYS A 219 18.62 9.60 2.89
N PRO A 220 18.07 9.10 4.01
CA PRO A 220 16.67 9.33 4.40
C PRO A 220 16.26 10.81 4.42
N GLY A 221 17.16 11.73 4.76
CA GLY A 221 16.91 13.18 4.73
C GLY A 221 16.62 13.76 3.33
N ASP A 222 16.97 13.07 2.25
CA ASP A 222 16.74 13.52 0.87
C ASP A 222 15.32 13.15 0.38
N ILE A 223 14.58 12.35 1.16
CA ILE A 223 13.21 11.94 0.88
C ILE A 223 12.25 13.01 1.36
N ALA A 224 11.45 13.56 0.47
CA ALA A 224 10.48 14.62 0.78
C ALA A 224 9.26 14.10 1.57
N GLY A 225 8.94 12.81 1.46
CA GLY A 225 7.86 12.18 2.20
C GLY A 225 7.92 10.66 2.16
N LEU A 226 7.62 10.05 3.29
CA LEU A 226 7.48 8.60 3.46
C LEU A 226 6.00 8.25 3.55
N MET A 227 5.51 7.50 2.57
CA MET A 227 4.16 6.93 2.51
C MET A 227 4.20 5.54 3.15
N HIS A 228 3.83 5.48 4.42
CA HIS A 228 3.96 4.30 5.28
C HIS A 228 2.62 3.57 5.48
N ALA A 229 2.65 2.41 6.13
CA ALA A 229 1.43 1.76 6.64
C ALA A 229 0.83 2.59 7.81
N ASN A 230 -0.50 2.72 7.87
CA ASN A 230 -1.23 3.50 8.87
C ASN A 230 -1.40 2.72 10.19
N ILE A 231 -0.29 2.27 10.75
CA ILE A 231 -0.23 1.67 12.08
C ILE A 231 -0.19 2.77 13.16
N PHE A 232 -0.43 2.40 14.41
CA PHE A 232 -0.51 3.38 15.50
C PHE A 232 0.64 4.38 15.54
N LYS A 233 0.32 5.65 15.79
CA LYS A 233 1.27 6.79 15.73
C LYS A 233 2.59 6.54 16.48
N PRO A 234 2.61 6.06 17.75
CA PRO A 234 3.87 5.83 18.44
C PRO A 234 4.74 4.78 17.77
N VAL A 235 4.12 3.72 17.25
CA VAL A 235 4.82 2.61 16.60
C VAL A 235 5.50 3.08 15.33
N ILE A 236 4.76 3.74 14.44
CA ILE A 236 5.32 4.19 13.16
C ILE A 236 6.37 5.29 13.35
N VAL A 237 6.11 6.27 14.23
CA VAL A 237 7.04 7.36 14.48
C VAL A 237 8.35 6.84 15.09
N MET A 238 8.29 5.96 16.09
CA MET A 238 9.47 5.38 16.72
C MET A 238 10.30 4.57 15.72
N LYS A 239 9.64 3.67 14.98
CA LYS A 239 10.31 2.81 14.00
C LYS A 239 10.99 3.62 12.90
N GLU A 240 10.28 4.57 12.28
CA GLU A 240 10.83 5.32 11.15
C GLU A 240 11.90 6.33 11.59
N ARG A 241 11.81 6.87 12.82
CA ARG A 241 12.92 7.66 13.39
C ARG A 241 14.17 6.83 13.58
N GLN A 242 14.07 5.60 14.06
CA GLN A 242 15.21 4.69 14.16
C GLN A 242 15.76 4.29 12.78
N ALA A 243 14.95 4.35 11.74
CA ALA A 243 15.35 4.12 10.36
C ALA A 243 15.86 5.37 9.62
N GLY A 244 16.01 6.51 10.34
CA GLY A 244 16.63 7.73 9.83
C GLY A 244 15.68 8.81 9.32
N PHE A 245 14.36 8.63 9.45
CA PHE A 245 13.36 9.64 9.07
C PHE A 245 13.00 10.58 10.22
N THR A 246 12.53 11.76 9.89
CA THR A 246 11.95 12.72 10.84
C THR A 246 10.43 12.62 10.83
N PRO A 247 9.72 13.00 11.92
CA PRO A 247 8.26 13.03 11.92
C PRO A 247 7.64 13.89 10.82
N ALA A 248 8.30 14.97 10.40
CA ALA A 248 7.84 15.86 9.32
C ALA A 248 7.76 15.17 7.93
N GLN A 249 8.49 14.06 7.74
CA GLN A 249 8.44 13.27 6.51
C GLN A 249 7.30 12.25 6.49
N LEU A 250 6.65 12.00 7.64
CA LEU A 250 5.57 11.03 7.78
C LEU A 250 4.21 11.69 7.51
N HIS A 251 3.27 10.91 6.97
CA HIS A 251 1.88 11.34 6.79
C HIS A 251 1.00 10.64 7.84
N LEU A 252 0.84 11.27 9.01
CA LEU A 252 0.21 10.66 10.17
C LEU A 252 -1.32 10.86 10.24
N ASP A 253 -1.87 11.77 9.44
CA ASP A 253 -3.30 12.15 9.51
C ASP A 253 -4.22 10.98 9.15
N ASN A 254 -3.82 10.16 8.19
CA ASN A 254 -4.60 9.01 7.75
C ASN A 254 -4.70 7.90 8.80
N ILE A 255 -3.80 7.85 9.78
CA ILE A 255 -3.92 6.92 10.91
C ILE A 255 -5.23 7.17 11.67
N THR A 256 -5.57 8.44 11.89
CA THR A 256 -6.80 8.84 12.60
C THR A 256 -8.02 8.87 11.67
N ARG A 257 -7.85 9.32 10.43
CA ARG A 257 -8.94 9.53 9.45
C ARG A 257 -9.43 8.24 8.80
N VAL A 258 -8.52 7.32 8.55
CA VAL A 258 -8.80 6.12 7.74
C VAL A 258 -8.52 4.83 8.51
N GLY A 259 -7.52 4.83 9.41
CA GLY A 259 -6.98 3.60 9.97
C GLY A 259 -6.08 2.85 8.98
N HIS A 260 -5.87 1.56 9.22
CA HIS A 260 -5.00 0.69 8.44
C HIS A 260 -5.79 -0.09 7.38
N CYS A 261 -5.72 0.35 6.14
CA CYS A 261 -6.29 -0.34 4.98
C CYS A 261 -5.31 -1.40 4.41
N PHE A 262 -4.76 -2.24 5.27
CA PHE A 262 -3.87 -3.34 4.88
C PHE A 262 -2.73 -2.87 3.95
N ALA A 263 -2.63 -3.45 2.74
CA ALA A 263 -1.59 -3.10 1.79
C ALA A 263 -1.83 -1.78 1.05
N ALA A 264 -3.03 -1.20 1.11
CA ALA A 264 -3.41 0.01 0.37
C ALA A 264 -2.80 1.30 0.92
N ASP A 265 -2.45 1.35 2.21
CA ASP A 265 -2.02 2.57 2.91
C ASP A 265 -0.98 3.42 2.19
N PRO A 266 0.13 2.86 1.63
CA PRO A 266 1.13 3.70 0.97
C PRO A 266 0.59 4.46 -0.23
N LEU A 267 -0.35 3.89 -1.00
CA LEU A 267 -1.00 4.60 -2.10
C LEU A 267 -2.04 5.61 -1.60
N ILE A 268 -2.83 5.27 -0.58
CA ILE A 268 -3.77 6.21 0.06
C ILE A 268 -3.00 7.46 0.52
N ASN A 269 -1.90 7.27 1.24
CA ASN A 269 -1.06 8.37 1.73
C ASN A 269 -0.44 9.18 0.58
N LEU A 270 -0.05 8.54 -0.53
CA LEU A 270 0.50 9.22 -1.69
C LEU A 270 -0.56 10.10 -2.39
N VAL A 271 -1.77 9.56 -2.58
CA VAL A 271 -2.89 10.28 -3.20
C VAL A 271 -3.26 11.50 -2.37
N ASP A 272 -3.50 11.32 -1.06
CA ASP A 272 -3.92 12.42 -0.19
C ASP A 272 -2.85 13.52 -0.09
N ARG A 273 -1.57 13.17 -0.01
CA ARG A 273 -0.50 14.17 -0.03
C ARG A 273 -0.40 14.90 -1.37
N ALA A 274 -0.65 14.20 -2.46
CA ALA A 274 -0.65 14.81 -3.79
C ALA A 274 -1.82 15.79 -3.97
N GLU A 275 -3.02 15.39 -3.55
CA GLU A 275 -4.23 16.23 -3.57
C GLU A 275 -4.11 17.45 -2.65
N ALA A 276 -3.42 17.30 -1.50
CA ALA A 276 -3.10 18.43 -0.62
C ALA A 276 -1.98 19.34 -1.13
N GLY A 277 -1.42 19.08 -2.32
CA GLY A 277 -0.34 19.91 -2.92
C GLY A 277 1.05 19.68 -2.29
N HIS A 278 1.21 18.64 -1.46
CA HIS A 278 2.47 18.36 -0.77
C HIS A 278 3.45 17.49 -1.59
N VAL A 279 3.07 17.12 -2.83
CA VAL A 279 3.92 16.35 -3.74
C VAL A 279 4.41 17.26 -4.86
N GLN A 280 5.71 17.51 -4.88
CA GLN A 280 6.33 18.48 -5.79
C GLN A 280 7.16 17.80 -6.89
N PRO A 281 7.19 18.31 -8.12
CA PRO A 281 8.03 17.81 -9.20
C PRO A 281 9.51 17.73 -8.83
N GLY A 282 10.20 16.71 -9.32
CA GLY A 282 11.63 16.47 -9.09
C GLY A 282 11.99 15.93 -7.71
N ARG A 283 11.06 15.94 -6.74
CA ARG A 283 11.32 15.45 -5.38
C ARG A 283 11.15 13.92 -5.30
N HIS A 284 11.84 13.34 -4.31
CA HIS A 284 11.83 11.90 -4.05
C HIS A 284 10.84 11.55 -2.93
N TYR A 285 10.13 10.45 -3.12
CA TYR A 285 9.15 9.91 -2.18
C TYR A 285 9.42 8.42 -2.01
N LEU A 286 9.20 7.91 -0.81
CA LEU A 286 9.34 6.50 -0.51
C LEU A 286 7.99 5.90 -0.13
N LEU A 287 7.51 4.92 -0.90
CA LEU A 287 6.45 4.04 -0.45
C LEU A 287 7.10 2.92 0.34
N ALA A 288 6.73 2.71 1.59
CA ALA A 288 7.34 1.65 2.37
C ALA A 288 6.41 1.12 3.46
N ALA A 289 6.29 -0.18 3.55
CA ALA A 289 5.53 -0.87 4.57
C ALA A 289 6.32 -2.04 5.14
N GLY A 290 5.99 -2.41 6.36
CA GLY A 290 6.58 -3.55 7.04
C GLY A 290 5.54 -4.33 7.82
N VAL A 291 5.74 -5.62 7.88
CA VAL A 291 5.04 -6.59 8.73
C VAL A 291 6.09 -7.34 9.53
N PRO A 292 5.72 -8.11 10.57
CA PRO A 292 6.70 -8.92 11.28
C PRO A 292 7.56 -9.74 10.32
N GLY A 293 8.88 -9.60 10.42
CA GLY A 293 9.86 -10.32 9.61
C GLY A 293 9.98 -9.91 8.14
N GLN A 294 9.27 -8.85 7.67
CA GLN A 294 9.37 -8.40 6.28
C GLN A 294 9.20 -6.89 6.13
N ARG A 295 9.98 -6.29 5.25
CA ARG A 295 9.87 -4.89 4.81
C ARG A 295 10.05 -4.81 3.31
N ILE A 296 9.22 -3.98 2.65
CA ILE A 296 9.36 -3.63 1.22
C ILE A 296 9.31 -2.12 1.08
N GLY A 297 10.08 -1.58 0.15
CA GLY A 297 10.09 -0.17 -0.22
C GLY A 297 10.20 0.03 -1.73
N VAL A 298 9.55 1.08 -2.22
CA VAL A 298 9.60 1.55 -3.62
C VAL A 298 9.97 3.02 -3.62
N LEU A 299 11.13 3.34 -4.19
CA LEU A 299 11.63 4.71 -4.29
C LEU A 299 11.11 5.36 -5.56
N LEU A 300 10.46 6.49 -5.42
CA LEU A 300 9.81 7.24 -6.46
C LEU A 300 10.45 8.63 -6.63
N ARG A 301 10.52 9.12 -7.86
CA ARG A 301 10.76 10.53 -8.19
C ARG A 301 9.54 11.09 -8.91
N ARG A 302 8.95 12.17 -8.39
CA ARG A 302 7.85 12.84 -9.08
C ARG A 302 8.36 13.41 -10.40
N ALA A 303 7.79 13.01 -11.52
CA ALA A 303 8.14 13.57 -12.82
C ALA A 303 7.77 15.06 -12.90
N GLY A 304 8.47 15.80 -13.72
CA GLY A 304 8.07 17.16 -14.11
C GLY A 304 6.74 17.11 -14.90
N ALA A 305 6.10 18.24 -14.98
CA ALA A 305 4.90 18.39 -15.81
C ALA A 305 5.27 18.30 -17.29
#